data_159229b816674d6b12a7ab41d95a8f36
#
_entry.id   159229b816674d6b12a7ab41d95a8f36
#
_cell.length_a   1.000
_cell.length_b   1.000
_cell.length_c   1.000
_cell.angle_alpha   90.00
_cell.angle_beta   90.00
_cell.angle_gamma   90.00
#
_symmetry.space_group_name_H-M   'P 1'
#
loop_
_entity.id
_entity.type
_entity.pdbx_description
1 polymer ?
#
loop_
_entity_poly.entity_id
_entity_poly.type
_entity_poly.pdbx_seq_one_letter_code
_entity_poly.pdbx_strand_id
1 'polypeptide(L)'
;MKFEEKRIALVADWLTSRGGAERVLFSFTKLFPNAVIFTSVYDQPQFPELQKREVRTTWLQKLPRCIRNKHQFLLPLFPHAFKNLDLSKFDIIISSSSSGFSKCVRKTRKDQIHICYCHTPVRFLYHAKDEYTHGFPLPFWAKPIRIILPLLLHWMKKIDQSAAKQVDFWISNSDFVRRRILEFYGKKSKTLYPGIETQSFENEGKEKTERAYFLAIGRFIPYKKFDLLIKTFEKNGLPLKLAGRGPDFEKCVELAKNAKNIEFLGFVSDEDLPQLYAGARAFLFPAEEDFGLTPIEAMSSGTPVIYYNKGGATESVGKWGIPFDEQSPKSLQKAIDTFLATK
;
A
#
# COMPACT_ATOMS: atom_id res chain seq x y z
N MET A 1 6.74 -22.47 24.82
CA MET A 1 7.89 -22.17 23.95
C MET A 1 8.13 -20.68 24.06
N LYS A 2 9.23 -20.25 24.67
CA LYS A 2 9.53 -18.81 24.81
C LYS A 2 9.91 -18.26 23.44
N PHE A 3 9.19 -17.24 22.99
CA PHE A 3 9.35 -16.60 21.68
C PHE A 3 10.71 -15.89 21.55
N GLU A 4 11.24 -15.43 22.69
CA GLU A 4 12.50 -14.68 22.82
C GLU A 4 13.77 -15.47 22.41
N GLU A 5 13.70 -16.80 22.43
CA GLU A 5 14.82 -17.69 22.08
C GLU A 5 14.84 -18.08 20.60
N LYS A 6 13.81 -17.67 19.81
CA LYS A 6 13.66 -18.05 18.41
C LYS A 6 14.35 -17.10 17.48
N ARG A 7 15.06 -17.65 16.50
CA ARG A 7 15.64 -16.85 15.41
C ARG A 7 14.57 -16.55 14.36
N ILE A 8 14.33 -15.26 14.13
CA ILE A 8 13.25 -14.77 13.27
C ILE A 8 13.86 -14.18 12.00
N ALA A 9 13.31 -14.57 10.85
CA ALA A 9 13.52 -13.93 9.57
C ALA A 9 12.29 -13.08 9.21
N LEU A 10 12.48 -11.77 9.00
CA LEU A 10 11.46 -10.88 8.43
C LEU A 10 11.69 -10.80 6.93
N VAL A 11 10.70 -11.13 6.12
CA VAL A 11 10.83 -11.14 4.66
C VAL A 11 9.89 -10.09 4.06
N ALA A 12 10.44 -9.06 3.44
CA ALA A 12 9.70 -8.00 2.74
C ALA A 12 9.79 -8.16 1.23
N ASP A 13 8.80 -7.66 0.49
CA ASP A 13 8.78 -7.78 -0.98
C ASP A 13 9.97 -7.06 -1.62
N TRP A 14 10.12 -5.76 -1.37
CA TRP A 14 11.26 -4.92 -1.75
C TRP A 14 11.38 -3.75 -0.78
N LEU A 15 12.54 -3.12 -0.76
CA LEU A 15 12.83 -1.92 0.04
C LEU A 15 13.46 -0.86 -0.89
N THR A 16 12.62 -0.27 -1.76
CA THR A 16 13.04 0.73 -2.76
C THR A 16 12.24 2.03 -2.70
N SER A 17 11.16 2.05 -1.95
CA SER A 17 10.32 3.22 -1.70
C SER A 17 9.58 3.03 -0.38
N ARG A 18 9.24 4.14 0.28
CA ARG A 18 8.46 4.12 1.52
C ARG A 18 6.97 4.04 1.22
N GLY A 19 6.27 3.17 1.93
CA GLY A 19 4.83 2.99 1.82
C GLY A 19 4.25 2.32 3.06
N GLY A 20 2.98 1.93 2.99
CA GLY A 20 2.28 1.32 4.12
C GLY A 20 2.84 -0.04 4.53
N ALA A 21 3.33 -0.85 3.59
CA ALA A 21 3.91 -2.15 3.88
C ALA A 21 5.25 -2.01 4.63
N GLU A 22 6.06 -1.04 4.26
CA GLU A 22 7.33 -0.74 4.90
C GLU A 22 7.14 -0.21 6.33
N ARG A 23 6.11 0.59 6.59
CA ARG A 23 5.74 1.02 7.95
C ARG A 23 5.38 -0.16 8.86
N VAL A 24 4.65 -1.15 8.34
CA VAL A 24 4.37 -2.39 9.07
C VAL A 24 5.64 -3.20 9.31
N LEU A 25 6.54 -3.28 8.34
CA LEU A 25 7.84 -3.93 8.53
C LEU A 25 8.63 -3.25 9.65
N PHE A 26 8.64 -1.91 9.74
CA PHE A 26 9.29 -1.19 10.84
C PHE A 26 8.65 -1.52 12.20
N SER A 27 7.34 -1.69 12.28
CA SER A 27 6.68 -2.15 13.50
C SER A 27 7.17 -3.56 13.88
N PHE A 28 7.34 -4.47 12.91
CA PHE A 28 7.93 -5.79 13.17
C PHE A 28 9.40 -5.70 13.62
N THR A 29 10.19 -4.79 13.07
CA THR A 29 11.58 -4.61 13.53
C THR A 29 11.68 -4.07 14.97
N LYS A 30 10.69 -3.29 15.43
CA LYS A 30 10.60 -2.86 16.83
C LYS A 30 10.21 -4.02 17.74
N LEU A 31 9.27 -4.88 17.31
CA LEU A 31 8.83 -6.07 18.07
C LEU A 31 9.91 -7.16 18.12
N PHE A 32 10.71 -7.32 17.05
CA PHE A 32 11.73 -8.34 16.90
C PHE A 32 13.09 -7.70 16.64
N PRO A 33 13.74 -7.13 17.67
CA PRO A 33 14.97 -6.35 17.51
C PRO A 33 16.14 -7.16 16.96
N ASN A 34 16.16 -8.47 17.14
CA ASN A 34 17.21 -9.37 16.68
C ASN A 34 16.89 -10.09 15.35
N ALA A 35 15.76 -9.77 14.73
CA ALA A 35 15.37 -10.39 13.47
C ALA A 35 16.26 -9.92 12.32
N VAL A 36 16.63 -10.85 11.43
CA VAL A 36 17.29 -10.54 10.16
C VAL A 36 16.26 -10.24 9.10
N ILE A 37 16.45 -9.16 8.35
CA ILE A 37 15.54 -8.73 7.30
C ILE A 37 16.01 -9.31 5.97
N PHE A 38 15.08 -9.89 5.23
CA PHE A 38 15.27 -10.37 3.87
C PHE A 38 14.39 -9.62 2.89
N THR A 39 14.92 -9.27 1.72
CA THR A 39 14.14 -8.55 0.70
C THR A 39 14.65 -8.87 -0.69
N SER A 40 13.84 -8.64 -1.72
CA SER A 40 14.29 -8.86 -3.09
C SER A 40 15.36 -7.86 -3.52
N VAL A 41 15.10 -6.57 -3.33
CA VAL A 41 15.96 -5.42 -3.69
C VAL A 41 15.93 -4.41 -2.56
N TYR A 42 17.07 -3.80 -2.25
CA TYR A 42 17.24 -2.83 -1.17
C TYR A 42 17.98 -1.57 -1.65
N ASP A 43 17.36 -0.41 -1.47
CA ASP A 43 17.96 0.90 -1.69
C ASP A 43 18.25 1.55 -0.33
N GLN A 44 19.40 1.20 0.24
CA GLN A 44 19.80 1.55 1.60
C GLN A 44 19.65 3.04 1.96
N PRO A 45 19.99 4.01 1.09
CA PRO A 45 19.85 5.44 1.41
C PRO A 45 18.41 5.87 1.76
N GLN A 46 17.40 5.16 1.25
CA GLN A 46 15.99 5.48 1.53
C GLN A 46 15.50 4.96 2.88
N PHE A 47 16.30 4.15 3.58
CA PHE A 47 15.91 3.46 4.82
C PHE A 47 16.96 3.62 5.92
N PRO A 48 17.19 4.85 6.42
CA PRO A 48 18.16 5.12 7.47
C PRO A 48 17.87 4.34 8.77
N GLU A 49 16.61 4.00 9.05
CA GLU A 49 16.18 3.22 10.22
C GLU A 49 16.74 1.78 10.20
N LEU A 50 17.07 1.28 9.03
CA LEU A 50 17.60 -0.08 8.86
C LEU A 50 19.13 -0.15 8.80
N GLN A 51 19.85 0.99 8.88
CA GLN A 51 21.34 1.01 8.76
C GLN A 51 22.05 0.16 9.83
N LYS A 52 21.45 0.06 11.03
CA LYS A 52 21.98 -0.74 12.14
C LYS A 52 21.44 -2.17 12.16
N ARG A 53 20.69 -2.58 11.15
CA ARG A 53 20.05 -3.89 11.04
C ARG A 53 20.74 -4.75 9.98
N GLU A 54 20.75 -6.04 10.20
CA GLU A 54 21.17 -6.99 9.18
C GLU A 54 20.08 -7.12 8.11
N VAL A 55 20.38 -6.66 6.89
CA VAL A 55 19.52 -6.78 5.73
C VAL A 55 20.19 -7.65 4.68
N ARG A 56 19.56 -8.76 4.33
CA ARG A 56 20.01 -9.67 3.27
C ARG A 56 19.09 -9.55 2.06
N THR A 57 19.68 -9.59 0.89
CA THR A 57 18.93 -9.44 -0.36
C THR A 57 18.98 -10.71 -1.19
N THR A 58 18.05 -10.84 -2.13
CA THR A 58 18.12 -11.88 -3.16
C THR A 58 19.23 -11.56 -4.16
N TRP A 59 19.50 -12.51 -5.08
CA TRP A 59 20.45 -12.30 -6.18
C TRP A 59 20.05 -11.13 -7.11
N LEU A 60 18.77 -10.71 -7.12
CA LEU A 60 18.28 -9.56 -7.89
C LEU A 60 19.00 -8.25 -7.51
N GLN A 61 19.52 -8.15 -6.30
CA GLN A 61 20.32 -7.00 -5.86
C GLN A 61 21.61 -6.81 -6.67
N LYS A 62 22.14 -7.88 -7.27
CA LYS A 62 23.36 -7.84 -8.09
C LYS A 62 23.14 -7.22 -9.48
N LEU A 63 21.86 -7.04 -9.87
CA LEU A 63 21.54 -6.41 -11.14
C LEU A 63 21.92 -4.91 -11.15
N PRO A 64 22.21 -4.32 -12.32
CA PRO A 64 22.50 -2.89 -12.44
C PRO A 64 21.38 -2.01 -11.85
N ARG A 65 21.76 -0.85 -11.28
CA ARG A 65 20.82 0.06 -10.60
C ARG A 65 19.67 0.50 -11.50
N CYS A 66 19.93 0.73 -12.79
CA CYS A 66 18.89 1.10 -13.76
C CYS A 66 17.80 0.03 -13.92
N ILE A 67 18.13 -1.26 -13.75
CA ILE A 67 17.18 -2.38 -13.78
C ILE A 67 16.48 -2.49 -12.42
N ARG A 68 17.22 -2.38 -11.31
CA ARG A 68 16.67 -2.47 -9.95
C ARG A 68 15.64 -1.37 -9.67
N ASN A 69 15.85 -0.16 -10.16
CA ASN A 69 14.90 0.95 -10.03
C ASN A 69 13.56 0.67 -10.76
N LYS A 70 13.56 -0.26 -11.70
CA LYS A 70 12.39 -0.73 -12.42
C LYS A 70 11.99 -2.15 -11.98
N HIS A 71 12.17 -2.47 -10.69
CA HIS A 71 11.95 -3.81 -10.11
C HIS A 71 10.57 -4.41 -10.44
N GLN A 72 9.58 -3.60 -10.75
CA GLN A 72 8.25 -4.06 -11.17
C GLN A 72 8.30 -4.95 -12.43
N PHE A 73 9.25 -4.71 -13.34
CA PHE A 73 9.45 -5.58 -14.51
C PHE A 73 10.16 -6.91 -14.16
N LEU A 74 10.74 -6.99 -12.97
CA LEU A 74 11.38 -8.20 -12.45
C LEU A 74 10.42 -9.11 -11.69
N LEU A 75 9.15 -8.73 -11.52
CA LEU A 75 8.13 -9.50 -10.78
C LEU A 75 8.06 -10.99 -11.16
N PRO A 76 8.18 -11.40 -12.44
CA PRO A 76 8.21 -12.82 -12.78
C PRO A 76 9.40 -13.59 -12.19
N LEU A 77 10.49 -12.91 -11.86
CA LEU A 77 11.70 -13.53 -11.28
C LEU A 77 11.64 -13.61 -9.74
N PHE A 78 10.79 -12.82 -9.10
CA PHE A 78 10.71 -12.72 -7.65
C PHE A 78 10.41 -14.05 -6.96
N PRO A 79 9.43 -14.87 -7.43
CA PRO A 79 9.16 -16.15 -6.80
C PRO A 79 10.40 -17.05 -6.73
N HIS A 80 11.18 -17.10 -7.82
CA HIS A 80 12.42 -17.86 -7.86
C HIS A 80 13.48 -17.26 -6.94
N ALA A 81 13.61 -15.94 -6.91
CA ALA A 81 14.59 -15.25 -6.08
C ALA A 81 14.32 -15.48 -4.57
N PHE A 82 13.06 -15.38 -4.13
CA PHE A 82 12.67 -15.65 -2.75
C PHE A 82 12.83 -17.12 -2.36
N LYS A 83 12.48 -18.05 -3.27
CA LYS A 83 12.62 -19.50 -3.02
C LYS A 83 14.06 -19.92 -2.76
N ASN A 84 15.03 -19.19 -3.29
CA ASN A 84 16.47 -19.47 -3.16
C ASN A 84 17.14 -18.76 -1.96
N LEU A 85 16.39 -18.06 -1.12
CA LEU A 85 16.95 -17.53 0.12
C LEU A 85 17.27 -18.65 1.10
N ASP A 86 18.47 -18.61 1.68
CA ASP A 86 18.83 -19.53 2.75
C ASP A 86 18.24 -19.07 4.09
N LEU A 87 17.17 -19.72 4.49
CA LEU A 87 16.47 -19.50 5.76
C LEU A 87 16.68 -20.66 6.74
N SER A 88 17.66 -21.55 6.50
CA SER A 88 17.90 -22.77 7.30
C SER A 88 18.18 -22.49 8.79
N LYS A 89 18.77 -21.33 9.09
CA LYS A 89 19.14 -20.93 10.45
C LYS A 89 17.98 -20.32 11.26
N PHE A 90 16.83 -20.09 10.65
CA PHE A 90 15.70 -19.39 11.30
C PHE A 90 14.62 -20.39 11.71
N ASP A 91 13.99 -20.14 12.83
CA ASP A 91 12.93 -20.98 13.38
C ASP A 91 11.55 -20.48 12.94
N ILE A 92 11.42 -19.15 12.80
CA ILE A 92 10.20 -18.48 12.38
C ILE A 92 10.50 -17.57 11.20
N ILE A 93 9.69 -17.69 10.18
CA ILE A 93 9.70 -16.82 8.99
C ILE A 93 8.44 -15.97 9.03
N ILE A 94 8.58 -14.66 9.01
CA ILE A 94 7.44 -13.72 8.92
C ILE A 94 7.56 -13.00 7.58
N SER A 95 6.70 -13.34 6.62
CA SER A 95 6.64 -12.63 5.33
C SER A 95 5.62 -11.51 5.37
N SER A 96 6.06 -10.27 5.11
CA SER A 96 5.24 -9.08 4.89
C SER A 96 4.97 -8.99 3.38
N SER A 97 3.80 -9.51 2.96
CA SER A 97 3.52 -9.75 1.54
C SER A 97 2.44 -8.84 0.98
N SER A 98 2.77 -8.14 -0.10
CA SER A 98 1.84 -7.34 -0.89
C SER A 98 1.77 -7.82 -2.33
N SER A 99 2.68 -7.33 -3.18
CA SER A 99 2.67 -7.61 -4.62
C SER A 99 3.93 -8.32 -5.11
N GLY A 100 4.94 -8.49 -4.25
CA GLY A 100 6.29 -8.89 -4.63
C GLY A 100 6.65 -10.33 -4.30
N PHE A 101 5.70 -11.16 -3.90
CA PHE A 101 5.92 -12.60 -3.69
C PHE A 101 6.84 -12.98 -2.52
N SER A 102 7.02 -12.13 -1.50
CA SER A 102 7.82 -12.47 -0.31
C SER A 102 7.37 -13.76 0.39
N LYS A 103 6.08 -14.13 0.27
CA LYS A 103 5.57 -15.41 0.76
C LYS A 103 6.06 -16.64 -0.01
N CYS A 104 6.75 -16.47 -1.15
CA CYS A 104 7.33 -17.58 -1.92
C CYS A 104 8.61 -18.16 -1.32
N VAL A 105 9.04 -17.69 -0.16
CA VAL A 105 10.16 -18.28 0.59
C VAL A 105 9.88 -19.76 0.92
N ARG A 106 10.94 -20.54 1.01
CA ARG A 106 10.84 -21.99 1.26
C ARG A 106 11.25 -22.31 2.69
N LYS A 107 10.42 -23.09 3.36
CA LYS A 107 10.85 -23.79 4.59
C LYS A 107 11.91 -24.85 4.26
N THR A 108 12.96 -24.90 5.02
CA THR A 108 14.06 -25.87 4.85
C THR A 108 13.99 -27.00 5.86
N ARG A 109 13.23 -26.82 6.94
CA ARG A 109 13.02 -27.83 8.00
C ARG A 109 11.51 -27.96 8.29
N LYS A 110 11.08 -29.11 8.78
CA LYS A 110 9.67 -29.37 9.11
C LYS A 110 9.18 -28.59 10.33
N ASP A 111 10.06 -28.24 11.25
CA ASP A 111 9.80 -27.51 12.48
C ASP A 111 9.76 -25.98 12.30
N GLN A 112 10.16 -25.47 11.13
CA GLN A 112 10.04 -24.06 10.80
C GLN A 112 8.58 -23.64 10.67
N ILE A 113 8.25 -22.46 11.21
CA ILE A 113 6.94 -21.86 11.11
C ILE A 113 7.00 -20.70 10.12
N HIS A 114 6.11 -20.70 9.13
CA HIS A 114 5.94 -19.59 8.20
C HIS A 114 4.63 -18.85 8.48
N ILE A 115 4.74 -17.61 8.92
CA ILE A 115 3.64 -16.68 9.14
C ILE A 115 3.64 -15.66 7.99
N CYS A 116 2.51 -15.49 7.30
CA CYS A 116 2.36 -14.46 6.28
C CYS A 116 1.47 -13.34 6.78
N TYR A 117 2.03 -12.15 6.98
CA TYR A 117 1.26 -10.92 7.09
C TYR A 117 0.93 -10.42 5.69
N CYS A 118 -0.30 -10.60 5.29
CA CYS A 118 -0.77 -10.28 3.95
C CYS A 118 -1.40 -8.88 3.92
N HIS A 119 -0.74 -7.94 3.25
CA HIS A 119 -1.30 -6.61 3.00
C HIS A 119 -2.40 -6.66 1.96
N THR A 120 -2.22 -7.50 0.94
CA THR A 120 -3.19 -7.80 -0.11
C THR A 120 -2.75 -9.05 -0.87
N PRO A 121 -3.65 -9.92 -1.31
CA PRO A 121 -3.35 -10.85 -2.39
C PRO A 121 -2.93 -10.10 -3.64
N VAL A 122 -2.00 -10.66 -4.42
CA VAL A 122 -1.39 -9.98 -5.57
C VAL A 122 -2.44 -9.41 -6.52
N ARG A 123 -2.69 -8.09 -6.49
CA ARG A 123 -3.83 -7.44 -7.13
C ARG A 123 -3.92 -7.74 -8.62
N PHE A 124 -2.82 -7.64 -9.36
CA PHE A 124 -2.79 -7.85 -10.81
C PHE A 124 -3.04 -9.30 -11.23
N LEU A 125 -3.03 -10.26 -10.28
CA LEU A 125 -3.34 -11.67 -10.56
C LEU A 125 -4.81 -12.03 -10.32
N TYR A 126 -5.53 -11.28 -9.47
CA TYR A 126 -6.86 -11.65 -9.01
C TYR A 126 -7.95 -10.64 -9.38
N HIS A 127 -7.88 -9.43 -8.91
CA HIS A 127 -9.03 -8.49 -9.00
C HIS A 127 -8.77 -7.20 -9.78
N ALA A 128 -7.54 -6.85 -10.07
CA ALA A 128 -7.21 -5.69 -10.89
C ALA A 128 -6.58 -6.09 -12.24
N LYS A 129 -6.83 -7.31 -12.70
CA LYS A 129 -6.24 -7.86 -13.94
C LYS A 129 -6.50 -6.96 -15.14
N ASP A 130 -7.72 -6.47 -15.28
CA ASP A 130 -8.12 -5.65 -16.44
C ASP A 130 -7.47 -4.26 -16.41
N GLU A 131 -7.35 -3.64 -15.24
CA GLU A 131 -6.66 -2.35 -15.08
C GLU A 131 -5.16 -2.47 -15.44
N TYR A 132 -4.52 -3.58 -15.09
CA TYR A 132 -3.11 -3.82 -15.39
C TYR A 132 -2.85 -4.34 -16.81
N THR A 133 -3.80 -5.04 -17.43
CA THR A 133 -3.63 -5.56 -18.80
C THR A 133 -3.99 -4.55 -19.88
N HIS A 134 -4.99 -3.68 -19.65
CA HIS A 134 -5.45 -2.70 -20.61
C HIS A 134 -4.90 -1.29 -20.35
N GLY A 135 -4.58 -0.96 -19.10
CA GLY A 135 -4.08 0.35 -18.68
C GLY A 135 -2.57 0.58 -18.86
N PHE A 136 -1.79 -0.47 -19.19
CA PHE A 136 -0.36 -0.29 -19.39
C PHE A 136 -0.08 0.19 -20.82
N PRO A 137 0.43 1.42 -21.04
CA PRO A 137 0.83 1.91 -22.35
C PRO A 137 2.07 1.15 -22.80
N LEU A 138 1.88 -0.01 -23.43
CA LEU A 138 2.97 -0.73 -24.06
C LEU A 138 3.30 -0.03 -25.38
N PRO A 139 4.58 0.30 -25.65
CA PRO A 139 5.02 0.81 -26.91
C PRO A 139 4.68 -0.20 -28.02
N PHE A 140 4.53 0.30 -29.25
CA PHE A 140 4.04 -0.51 -30.39
C PHE A 140 4.86 -1.78 -30.64
N TRP A 141 6.16 -1.73 -30.40
CA TRP A 141 7.08 -2.87 -30.53
C TRP A 141 6.88 -3.95 -29.46
N ALA A 142 6.22 -3.62 -28.35
CA ALA A 142 5.88 -4.53 -27.27
C ALA A 142 4.48 -5.18 -27.42
N LYS A 143 3.76 -4.92 -28.54
CA LYS A 143 2.46 -5.56 -28.83
C LYS A 143 2.48 -7.09 -28.74
N PRO A 144 3.55 -7.82 -29.19
CA PRO A 144 3.63 -9.28 -29.02
C PRO A 144 3.58 -9.73 -27.56
N ILE A 145 4.05 -8.89 -26.62
CA ILE A 145 4.00 -9.18 -25.17
C ILE A 145 2.56 -9.37 -24.71
N ARG A 146 1.58 -8.67 -25.31
CA ARG A 146 0.15 -8.82 -24.97
C ARG A 146 -0.38 -10.24 -25.21
N ILE A 147 0.20 -10.97 -26.16
CA ILE A 147 -0.18 -12.36 -26.45
C ILE A 147 0.34 -13.30 -25.35
N ILE A 148 1.57 -13.06 -24.87
CA ILE A 148 2.26 -13.88 -23.89
C ILE A 148 1.82 -13.51 -22.44
N LEU A 149 1.41 -12.26 -22.24
CA LEU A 149 1.06 -11.73 -20.92
C LEU A 149 -0.01 -12.56 -20.17
N PRO A 150 -1.12 -13.02 -20.79
CA PRO A 150 -2.10 -13.86 -20.10
C PRO A 150 -1.52 -15.20 -19.61
N LEU A 151 -0.64 -15.82 -20.41
CA LEU A 151 0.05 -17.07 -20.04
C LEU A 151 1.02 -16.82 -18.88
N LEU A 152 1.78 -15.74 -18.91
CA LEU A 152 2.68 -15.35 -17.84
C LEU A 152 1.91 -15.07 -16.55
N LEU A 153 0.82 -14.32 -16.60
CA LEU A 153 -0.02 -14.04 -15.43
C LEU A 153 -0.66 -15.32 -14.88
N HIS A 154 -1.10 -16.24 -15.74
CA HIS A 154 -1.62 -17.53 -15.32
C HIS A 154 -0.56 -18.37 -14.61
N TRP A 155 0.65 -18.43 -15.16
CA TRP A 155 1.79 -19.11 -14.56
C TRP A 155 2.15 -18.47 -13.19
N MET A 156 2.25 -17.14 -13.11
CA MET A 156 2.49 -16.43 -11.87
C MET A 156 1.40 -16.70 -10.82
N LYS A 157 0.11 -16.76 -11.24
CA LYS A 157 -1.01 -17.09 -10.36
C LYS A 157 -0.88 -18.50 -9.78
N LYS A 158 -0.48 -19.50 -10.58
CA LYS A 158 -0.23 -20.86 -10.09
C LYS A 158 0.91 -20.91 -9.07
N ILE A 159 1.99 -20.17 -9.30
CA ILE A 159 3.10 -20.07 -8.34
C ILE A 159 2.62 -19.42 -7.04
N ASP A 160 1.88 -18.33 -7.13
CA ASP A 160 1.33 -17.61 -5.99
C ASP A 160 0.42 -18.50 -5.14
N GLN A 161 -0.47 -19.26 -5.77
CA GLN A 161 -1.34 -20.22 -5.10
C GLN A 161 -0.55 -21.40 -4.49
N SER A 162 0.51 -21.86 -5.15
CA SER A 162 1.38 -22.90 -4.62
C SER A 162 2.15 -22.42 -3.38
N ALA A 163 2.66 -21.19 -3.41
CA ALA A 163 3.32 -20.57 -2.26
C ALA A 163 2.36 -20.39 -1.08
N ALA A 164 1.11 -19.99 -1.37
CA ALA A 164 0.07 -19.84 -0.35
C ALA A 164 -0.23 -21.14 0.42
N LYS A 165 -0.04 -22.31 -0.19
CA LYS A 165 -0.21 -23.60 0.48
C LYS A 165 0.87 -23.91 1.52
N GLN A 166 2.05 -23.28 1.40
CA GLN A 166 3.21 -23.53 2.27
C GLN A 166 3.23 -22.63 3.51
N VAL A 167 2.36 -21.61 3.56
CA VAL A 167 2.19 -20.75 4.71
C VAL A 167 1.40 -21.46 5.79
N ASP A 168 1.92 -21.49 7.02
CA ASP A 168 1.28 -22.16 8.16
C ASP A 168 0.19 -21.27 8.78
N PHE A 169 0.50 -19.98 8.97
CA PHE A 169 -0.43 -19.03 9.58
C PHE A 169 -0.57 -17.77 8.72
N TRP A 170 -1.82 -17.37 8.52
CA TRP A 170 -2.15 -16.16 7.78
C TRP A 170 -2.65 -15.05 8.72
N ILE A 171 -2.11 -13.88 8.55
CA ILE A 171 -2.55 -12.64 9.18
C ILE A 171 -2.93 -11.66 8.07
N SER A 172 -4.07 -11.02 8.19
CA SER A 172 -4.55 -9.97 7.27
C SER A 172 -4.51 -8.61 7.95
N ASN A 173 -4.26 -7.55 7.20
CA ASN A 173 -4.27 -6.17 7.71
C ASN A 173 -5.69 -5.60 7.90
N SER A 174 -6.73 -6.31 7.43
CA SER A 174 -8.14 -5.92 7.52
C SER A 174 -9.04 -7.14 7.35
N ASP A 175 -10.30 -7.04 7.75
CA ASP A 175 -11.31 -8.06 7.45
C ASP A 175 -11.63 -8.11 5.95
N PHE A 176 -11.47 -6.99 5.26
CA PHE A 176 -11.56 -6.94 3.80
C PHE A 176 -10.50 -7.85 3.15
N VAL A 177 -9.26 -7.76 3.56
CA VAL A 177 -8.18 -8.64 3.08
C VAL A 177 -8.36 -10.07 3.59
N ARG A 178 -8.89 -10.28 4.79
CA ARG A 178 -9.24 -11.61 5.32
C ARG A 178 -10.20 -12.34 4.39
N ARG A 179 -11.25 -11.67 3.90
CA ARG A 179 -12.18 -12.24 2.91
C ARG A 179 -11.49 -12.60 1.61
N ARG A 180 -10.59 -11.74 1.09
CA ARG A 180 -9.80 -11.99 -0.12
C ARG A 180 -8.84 -13.17 0.03
N ILE A 181 -8.19 -13.34 1.19
CA ILE A 181 -7.35 -14.51 1.47
C ILE A 181 -8.18 -15.81 1.41
N LEU A 182 -9.37 -15.80 2.00
CA LEU A 182 -10.27 -16.94 1.94
C LEU A 182 -10.71 -17.24 0.50
N GLU A 183 -11.10 -16.21 -0.25
CA GLU A 183 -11.58 -16.32 -1.62
C GLU A 183 -10.50 -16.86 -2.58
N PHE A 184 -9.27 -16.29 -2.53
CA PHE A 184 -8.24 -16.56 -3.54
C PHE A 184 -7.31 -17.72 -3.18
N TYR A 185 -7.11 -17.97 -1.89
CA TYR A 185 -6.20 -18.99 -1.39
C TYR A 185 -6.90 -20.12 -0.65
N GLY A 186 -8.19 -19.99 -0.32
CA GLY A 186 -8.93 -20.95 0.51
C GLY A 186 -8.39 -21.07 1.92
N LYS A 187 -7.72 -20.01 2.43
CA LYS A 187 -7.04 -20.02 3.73
C LYS A 187 -7.77 -19.13 4.74
N LYS A 188 -7.91 -19.66 5.98
CA LYS A 188 -8.37 -18.82 7.10
C LYS A 188 -7.23 -17.93 7.57
N SER A 189 -7.51 -16.68 7.91
CA SER A 189 -6.55 -15.74 8.50
C SER A 189 -7.13 -15.05 9.72
N LYS A 190 -6.26 -14.55 10.61
CA LYS A 190 -6.60 -13.62 11.68
C LYS A 190 -6.38 -12.20 11.19
N THR A 191 -7.32 -11.29 11.50
CA THR A 191 -7.12 -9.86 11.24
C THR A 191 -6.27 -9.27 12.37
N LEU A 192 -5.20 -8.58 11.98
CA LEU A 192 -4.36 -7.76 12.84
C LEU A 192 -4.12 -6.44 12.14
N TYR A 193 -4.80 -5.40 12.57
CA TYR A 193 -4.66 -4.08 11.99
C TYR A 193 -3.22 -3.57 12.11
N PRO A 194 -2.71 -2.86 11.09
CA PRO A 194 -1.37 -2.28 11.14
C PRO A 194 -1.30 -1.21 12.23
N GLY A 195 -0.23 -1.23 13.01
CA GLY A 195 0.07 -0.15 13.95
C GLY A 195 0.44 1.13 13.21
N ILE A 196 -0.06 2.26 13.70
CA ILE A 196 0.24 3.59 13.19
C ILE A 196 0.85 4.41 14.31
N GLU A 197 1.92 5.10 14.00
CA GLU A 197 2.52 6.10 14.90
C GLU A 197 1.65 7.37 14.88
N THR A 198 0.60 7.42 15.74
CA THR A 198 -0.35 8.54 15.77
C THR A 198 0.23 9.79 16.44
N GLN A 199 1.21 9.62 17.34
CA GLN A 199 1.80 10.74 18.10
C GLN A 199 2.38 11.85 17.21
N SER A 200 2.95 11.50 16.06
CA SER A 200 3.46 12.50 15.11
C SER A 200 2.36 13.34 14.45
N PHE A 201 1.10 12.89 14.49
CA PHE A 201 -0.05 13.57 13.91
C PHE A 201 -0.93 14.27 14.96
N GLU A 202 -0.67 14.06 16.25
CA GLU A 202 -1.40 14.73 17.33
C GLU A 202 -1.00 16.21 17.39
N ASN A 203 -1.99 17.07 17.27
CA ASN A 203 -1.80 18.53 17.37
C ASN A 203 -1.83 19.00 18.82
N GLU A 204 -0.98 18.47 19.70
CA GLU A 204 -0.89 18.95 21.06
C GLU A 204 -0.43 20.43 21.09
N GLY A 205 -1.34 21.31 21.50
CA GLY A 205 -1.02 22.71 21.80
C GLY A 205 -0.75 23.63 20.60
N LYS A 206 -0.96 23.20 19.36
CA LYS A 206 -0.87 24.08 18.21
C LYS A 206 -2.14 24.91 18.06
N GLU A 207 -1.98 26.21 17.79
CA GLU A 207 -3.08 27.15 17.49
C GLU A 207 -4.02 26.51 16.46
N LYS A 208 -5.33 26.76 16.62
CA LYS A 208 -6.35 26.29 15.67
C LYS A 208 -6.01 26.77 14.27
N THR A 209 -5.37 25.92 13.49
CA THR A 209 -5.11 26.21 12.07
C THR A 209 -6.44 26.36 11.35
N GLU A 210 -6.63 27.47 10.67
CA GLU A 210 -7.83 27.68 9.86
C GLU A 210 -7.88 26.61 8.76
N ARG A 211 -8.97 25.83 8.76
CA ARG A 211 -9.15 24.75 7.80
C ARG A 211 -9.67 25.31 6.48
N ALA A 212 -8.77 25.43 5.50
CA ALA A 212 -9.05 26.19 4.29
C ALA A 212 -9.37 25.35 3.05
N TYR A 213 -8.96 24.08 2.99
CA TYR A 213 -9.00 23.26 1.77
C TYR A 213 -9.43 21.82 2.06
N PHE A 214 -9.90 21.13 1.04
CA PHE A 214 -10.02 19.67 1.03
C PHE A 214 -8.69 19.04 0.62
N LEU A 215 -8.38 17.86 1.13
CA LEU A 215 -7.08 17.22 0.94
C LEU A 215 -7.22 15.77 0.48
N ALA A 216 -6.42 15.36 -0.49
CA ALA A 216 -6.18 13.95 -0.77
C ALA A 216 -4.68 13.69 -0.94
N ILE A 217 -4.20 12.57 -0.37
CA ILE A 217 -2.79 12.18 -0.39
C ILE A 217 -2.67 10.76 -0.89
N GLY A 218 -1.72 10.53 -1.81
CA GLY A 218 -1.40 9.19 -2.25
C GLY A 218 -0.64 9.13 -3.56
N ARG A 219 -0.34 7.89 -3.97
CA ARG A 219 0.30 7.65 -5.26
C ARG A 219 -0.72 7.87 -6.39
N PHE A 220 -0.37 8.69 -7.39
CA PHE A 220 -1.22 8.93 -8.55
C PHE A 220 -1.23 7.71 -9.48
N ILE A 221 -2.18 6.82 -9.25
CA ILE A 221 -2.44 5.59 -10.00
C ILE A 221 -3.96 5.41 -10.16
N PRO A 222 -4.45 4.67 -11.18
CA PRO A 222 -5.85 4.66 -11.58
C PRO A 222 -6.84 4.34 -10.45
N TYR A 223 -6.56 3.34 -9.62
CA TYR A 223 -7.49 2.94 -8.56
C TYR A 223 -7.61 3.95 -7.40
N LYS A 224 -6.67 4.91 -7.28
CA LYS A 224 -6.75 5.99 -6.28
C LYS A 224 -7.77 7.08 -6.64
N LYS A 225 -8.30 7.09 -7.87
CA LYS A 225 -9.41 7.93 -8.31
C LYS A 225 -9.20 9.44 -8.12
N PHE A 226 -7.97 9.93 -8.32
CA PHE A 226 -7.71 11.38 -8.31
C PHE A 226 -8.50 12.11 -9.40
N ASP A 227 -8.74 11.47 -10.54
CA ASP A 227 -9.58 12.00 -11.61
C ASP A 227 -11.02 12.28 -11.17
N LEU A 228 -11.59 11.45 -10.28
CA LEU A 228 -12.89 11.67 -9.69
C LEU A 228 -12.92 12.94 -8.83
N LEU A 229 -11.88 13.14 -8.00
CA LEU A 229 -11.75 14.35 -7.18
C LEU A 229 -11.67 15.60 -8.06
N ILE A 230 -10.80 15.59 -9.07
CA ILE A 230 -10.61 16.71 -9.99
C ILE A 230 -11.93 17.07 -10.66
N LYS A 231 -12.64 16.11 -11.27
CA LYS A 231 -13.94 16.33 -11.93
C LYS A 231 -15.01 16.88 -11.00
N THR A 232 -14.97 16.52 -9.72
CA THR A 232 -15.94 17.00 -8.72
C THR A 232 -15.61 18.42 -8.29
N PHE A 233 -14.35 18.71 -7.99
CA PHE A 233 -13.90 20.00 -7.46
C PHE A 233 -13.79 21.09 -8.54
N GLU A 234 -13.52 20.74 -9.78
CA GLU A 234 -13.63 21.67 -10.92
C GLU A 234 -15.05 22.24 -11.04
N LYS A 235 -16.07 21.42 -10.76
CA LYS A 235 -17.48 21.84 -10.85
C LYS A 235 -17.95 22.65 -9.65
N ASN A 236 -17.52 22.29 -8.43
CA ASN A 236 -18.02 22.94 -7.22
C ASN A 236 -17.18 24.15 -6.78
N GLY A 237 -15.99 24.35 -7.35
CA GLY A 237 -15.10 25.50 -7.07
C GLY A 237 -14.46 25.51 -5.69
N LEU A 238 -14.65 24.48 -4.86
CA LEU A 238 -14.07 24.41 -3.52
C LEU A 238 -12.54 24.19 -3.59
N PRO A 239 -11.75 24.75 -2.65
CA PRO A 239 -10.30 24.57 -2.64
C PRO A 239 -9.93 23.10 -2.39
N LEU A 240 -9.08 22.53 -3.27
CA LEU A 240 -8.57 21.17 -3.19
C LEU A 240 -7.06 21.13 -3.30
N LYS A 241 -6.40 20.43 -2.37
CA LYS A 241 -4.97 20.11 -2.44
C LYS A 241 -4.77 18.62 -2.70
N LEU A 242 -3.92 18.30 -3.67
CA LEU A 242 -3.58 16.94 -4.07
C LEU A 242 -2.08 16.72 -3.87
N ALA A 243 -1.74 15.81 -2.93
CA ALA A 243 -0.36 15.50 -2.60
C ALA A 243 0.04 14.09 -3.06
N GLY A 244 1.25 13.97 -3.56
CA GLY A 244 1.84 12.71 -4.02
C GLY A 244 2.40 12.78 -5.43
N ARG A 245 2.91 11.64 -5.90
CA ARG A 245 3.44 11.45 -7.25
C ARG A 245 3.00 10.08 -7.78
N GLY A 246 3.12 9.87 -9.07
CA GLY A 246 2.80 8.59 -9.68
C GLY A 246 2.64 8.68 -11.19
N PRO A 247 2.41 7.56 -11.88
CA PRO A 247 2.30 7.52 -13.34
C PRO A 247 1.20 8.41 -13.91
N ASP A 248 0.09 8.62 -13.17
CA ASP A 248 -1.05 9.43 -13.62
C ASP A 248 -0.94 10.91 -13.22
N PHE A 249 0.19 11.35 -12.62
CA PHE A 249 0.32 12.71 -12.10
C PHE A 249 0.13 13.76 -13.21
N GLU A 250 0.89 13.67 -14.31
CA GLU A 250 0.81 14.61 -15.44
C GLU A 250 -0.58 14.60 -16.10
N LYS A 251 -1.19 13.41 -16.20
CA LYS A 251 -2.56 13.28 -16.71
C LYS A 251 -3.57 14.00 -15.82
N CYS A 252 -3.39 13.94 -14.51
CA CYS A 252 -4.24 14.64 -13.54
C CYS A 252 -4.03 16.16 -13.59
N VAL A 253 -2.79 16.63 -13.75
CA VAL A 253 -2.47 18.04 -13.94
C VAL A 253 -3.14 18.57 -15.21
N GLU A 254 -3.03 17.86 -16.33
CA GLU A 254 -3.69 18.25 -17.58
C GLU A 254 -5.23 18.26 -17.44
N LEU A 255 -5.80 17.29 -16.72
CA LEU A 255 -7.24 17.24 -16.47
C LEU A 255 -7.73 18.46 -15.68
N ALA A 256 -6.91 18.98 -14.77
CA ALA A 256 -7.24 20.12 -13.90
C ALA A 256 -6.80 21.49 -14.46
N LYS A 257 -6.30 21.57 -15.71
CA LYS A 257 -5.70 22.80 -16.27
C LYS A 257 -6.56 24.04 -16.20
N ASN A 258 -7.88 23.91 -16.20
CA ASN A 258 -8.83 25.00 -16.11
C ASN A 258 -9.33 25.28 -14.67
N ALA A 259 -8.99 24.42 -13.71
CA ALA A 259 -9.47 24.51 -12.34
C ALA A 259 -8.48 25.27 -11.45
N LYS A 260 -8.72 26.58 -11.25
CA LYS A 260 -7.87 27.45 -10.42
C LYS A 260 -7.91 27.13 -8.92
N ASN A 261 -8.88 26.33 -8.49
CA ASN A 261 -9.11 25.93 -7.10
C ASN A 261 -8.42 24.62 -6.72
N ILE A 262 -7.68 23.99 -7.65
CA ILE A 262 -6.99 22.71 -7.43
C ILE A 262 -5.48 22.92 -7.44
N GLU A 263 -4.82 22.62 -6.33
CA GLU A 263 -3.38 22.74 -6.14
C GLU A 263 -2.73 21.35 -6.09
N PHE A 264 -1.66 21.14 -6.87
CA PHE A 264 -0.84 19.94 -6.88
C PHE A 264 0.44 20.18 -6.09
N LEU A 265 0.59 19.54 -4.93
CA LEU A 265 1.73 19.74 -4.03
C LEU A 265 2.95 18.87 -4.41
N GLY A 266 2.75 17.85 -5.25
CA GLY A 266 3.80 16.87 -5.50
C GLY A 266 4.10 16.02 -4.26
N PHE A 267 5.36 15.64 -4.07
CA PHE A 267 5.79 14.89 -2.89
C PHE A 267 5.80 15.80 -1.65
N VAL A 268 5.21 15.32 -0.58
CA VAL A 268 5.22 15.97 0.74
C VAL A 268 6.00 15.08 1.70
N SER A 269 6.87 15.68 2.52
CA SER A 269 7.67 14.96 3.51
C SER A 269 6.81 14.46 4.68
N ASP A 270 7.27 13.41 5.37
CA ASP A 270 6.56 12.90 6.55
C ASP A 270 6.48 13.96 7.67
N GLU A 271 7.41 14.91 7.70
CA GLU A 271 7.47 16.03 8.66
C GLU A 271 6.40 17.08 8.41
N ASP A 272 6.05 17.32 7.13
CA ASP A 272 5.05 18.32 6.71
C ASP A 272 3.61 17.78 6.73
N LEU A 273 3.45 16.44 6.70
CA LEU A 273 2.14 15.79 6.65
C LEU A 273 1.20 16.20 7.80
N PRO A 274 1.64 16.28 9.08
CA PRO A 274 0.75 16.63 10.18
C PRO A 274 0.12 18.01 10.01
N GLN A 275 0.90 19.00 9.57
CA GLN A 275 0.40 20.35 9.33
C GLN A 275 -0.55 20.39 8.13
N LEU A 276 -0.24 19.62 7.08
CA LEU A 276 -1.08 19.54 5.89
C LEU A 276 -2.45 18.90 6.21
N TYR A 277 -2.49 17.87 7.05
CA TYR A 277 -3.74 17.30 7.54
C TYR A 277 -4.50 18.31 8.40
N ALA A 278 -3.85 18.94 9.37
CA ALA A 278 -4.49 19.86 10.32
C ALA A 278 -5.17 21.06 9.64
N GLY A 279 -4.59 21.57 8.54
CA GLY A 279 -5.15 22.65 7.73
C GLY A 279 -6.27 22.23 6.79
N ALA A 280 -6.58 20.94 6.68
CA ALA A 280 -7.63 20.46 5.81
C ALA A 280 -9.02 20.52 6.47
N ARG A 281 -10.03 20.97 5.71
CA ARG A 281 -11.45 20.92 6.10
C ARG A 281 -11.93 19.49 6.24
N ALA A 282 -11.58 18.66 5.25
CA ALA A 282 -11.77 17.22 5.28
C ALA A 282 -10.71 16.52 4.40
N PHE A 283 -10.38 15.31 4.75
CA PHE A 283 -9.55 14.41 3.95
C PHE A 283 -10.46 13.55 3.06
N LEU A 284 -10.10 13.44 1.77
CA LEU A 284 -10.86 12.72 0.76
C LEU A 284 -10.18 11.39 0.44
N PHE A 285 -10.91 10.30 0.57
CA PHE A 285 -10.39 8.96 0.31
C PHE A 285 -11.30 8.20 -0.67
N PRO A 286 -11.17 8.44 -1.99
CA PRO A 286 -12.06 7.89 -2.99
C PRO A 286 -11.69 6.46 -3.45
N ALA A 287 -10.61 5.90 -2.94
CA ALA A 287 -10.09 4.61 -3.36
C ALA A 287 -10.75 3.42 -2.64
N GLU A 288 -10.92 2.30 -3.34
CA GLU A 288 -11.12 1.00 -2.70
C GLU A 288 -9.76 0.41 -2.34
N GLU A 289 -9.37 0.52 -1.09
CA GLU A 289 -8.09 0.04 -0.57
C GLU A 289 -8.24 -1.09 0.43
N ASP A 290 -7.11 -1.74 0.72
CA ASP A 290 -7.06 -2.90 1.60
C ASP A 290 -7.20 -2.53 3.08
N PHE A 291 -6.74 -1.32 3.48
CA PHE A 291 -6.91 -0.81 4.85
C PHE A 291 -7.09 0.72 4.89
N GLY A 292 -6.16 1.49 4.33
CA GLY A 292 -6.17 2.95 4.34
C GLY A 292 -5.49 3.52 5.57
N LEU A 293 -4.17 3.67 5.52
CA LEU A 293 -3.39 4.32 6.59
C LEU A 293 -3.62 5.83 6.61
N THR A 294 -3.64 6.47 5.43
CA THR A 294 -3.80 7.93 5.30
C THR A 294 -5.10 8.49 5.89
N PRO A 295 -6.26 7.82 5.81
CA PRO A 295 -7.45 8.24 6.56
C PRO A 295 -7.24 8.26 8.08
N ILE A 296 -6.50 7.29 8.63
CA ILE A 296 -6.26 7.24 10.08
C ILE A 296 -5.29 8.36 10.48
N GLU A 297 -4.25 8.64 9.67
CA GLU A 297 -3.36 9.78 9.87
C GLU A 297 -4.15 11.10 9.89
N ALA A 298 -5.09 11.27 8.94
CA ALA A 298 -5.98 12.43 8.92
C ALA A 298 -6.83 12.54 10.19
N MET A 299 -7.46 11.43 10.62
CA MET A 299 -8.25 11.42 11.86
C MET A 299 -7.40 11.69 13.11
N SER A 300 -6.15 11.19 13.15
CA SER A 300 -5.21 11.46 14.24
C SER A 300 -4.80 12.94 14.31
N SER A 301 -4.85 13.65 13.18
CA SER A 301 -4.69 15.11 13.11
C SER A 301 -5.99 15.88 13.40
N GLY A 302 -7.05 15.19 13.82
CA GLY A 302 -8.38 15.78 14.03
C GLY A 302 -9.11 16.17 12.74
N THR A 303 -8.68 15.69 11.58
CA THR A 303 -9.27 16.02 10.29
C THR A 303 -10.38 15.04 9.93
N PRO A 304 -11.61 15.52 9.67
CA PRO A 304 -12.72 14.69 9.21
C PRO A 304 -12.39 13.97 7.90
N VAL A 305 -12.95 12.77 7.71
CA VAL A 305 -12.69 11.96 6.51
C VAL A 305 -13.97 11.74 5.73
N ILE A 306 -13.92 11.98 4.42
CA ILE A 306 -14.95 11.58 3.45
C ILE A 306 -14.37 10.43 2.63
N TYR A 307 -15.01 9.26 2.67
CA TYR A 307 -14.39 8.05 2.12
C TYR A 307 -15.35 7.23 1.26
N TYR A 308 -14.81 6.50 0.31
CA TYR A 308 -15.57 5.54 -0.48
C TYR A 308 -15.98 4.34 0.40
N ASN A 309 -17.29 4.06 0.44
CA ASN A 309 -17.91 3.06 1.31
C ASN A 309 -17.63 1.62 0.86
N LYS A 310 -16.38 1.33 0.46
CA LYS A 310 -15.90 -0.02 0.12
C LYS A 310 -14.45 -0.18 0.54
N GLY A 311 -14.02 -1.45 0.62
CA GLY A 311 -12.66 -1.80 0.99
C GLY A 311 -12.42 -1.68 2.50
N GLY A 312 -11.13 -1.60 2.87
CA GLY A 312 -10.70 -1.50 4.27
C GLY A 312 -11.02 -0.16 4.93
N ALA A 313 -11.35 0.88 4.16
CA ALA A 313 -11.78 2.16 4.71
C ALA A 313 -13.08 2.04 5.53
N THR A 314 -13.93 1.07 5.21
CA THR A 314 -15.13 0.77 6.03
C THR A 314 -14.80 0.28 7.43
N GLU A 315 -13.58 -0.24 7.62
CA GLU A 315 -13.06 -0.72 8.92
C GLU A 315 -12.21 0.37 9.59
N SER A 316 -11.30 1.00 8.83
CA SER A 316 -10.37 1.98 9.39
C SER A 316 -11.01 3.32 9.72
N VAL A 317 -12.02 3.74 8.97
CA VAL A 317 -12.78 4.99 9.17
C VAL A 317 -14.15 4.68 9.77
N GLY A 318 -14.94 3.82 9.12
CA GLY A 318 -16.25 3.38 9.57
C GLY A 318 -17.17 4.53 9.94
N LYS A 319 -17.81 4.44 11.12
CA LYS A 319 -18.75 5.44 11.62
C LYS A 319 -18.15 6.81 11.96
N TRP A 320 -16.84 6.95 11.94
CA TRP A 320 -16.13 8.19 12.29
C TRP A 320 -15.92 9.13 11.09
N GLY A 321 -16.27 8.68 9.89
CA GLY A 321 -16.21 9.50 8.66
C GLY A 321 -17.54 9.54 7.94
N ILE A 322 -17.57 10.27 6.82
CA ILE A 322 -18.74 10.40 5.96
C ILE A 322 -18.54 9.51 4.72
N PRO A 323 -19.35 8.45 4.56
CA PRO A 323 -19.23 7.56 3.42
C PRO A 323 -19.89 8.14 2.17
N PHE A 324 -19.39 7.74 0.98
CA PHE A 324 -20.12 7.85 -0.28
C PHE A 324 -20.09 6.50 -1.02
N ASP A 325 -21.20 6.14 -1.67
CA ASP A 325 -21.46 4.75 -2.09
C ASP A 325 -21.06 4.44 -3.53
N GLU A 326 -20.85 5.46 -4.37
CA GLU A 326 -20.49 5.31 -5.78
C GLU A 326 -19.27 6.16 -6.11
N GLN A 327 -18.32 5.63 -6.87
CA GLN A 327 -17.20 6.40 -7.41
C GLN A 327 -17.67 7.30 -8.56
N SER A 328 -18.61 8.20 -8.26
CA SER A 328 -19.18 9.19 -9.18
C SER A 328 -19.10 10.60 -8.59
N PRO A 329 -18.93 11.66 -9.43
CA PRO A 329 -18.92 13.05 -8.96
C PRO A 329 -20.19 13.41 -8.17
N LYS A 330 -21.34 12.87 -8.56
CA LYS A 330 -22.63 13.11 -7.89
C LYS A 330 -22.64 12.55 -6.47
N SER A 331 -22.18 11.31 -6.28
CA SER A 331 -22.14 10.65 -4.96
C SER A 331 -21.14 11.33 -4.02
N LEU A 332 -19.95 11.66 -4.53
CA LEU A 332 -18.94 12.40 -3.77
C LEU A 332 -19.43 13.80 -3.38
N GLN A 333 -20.06 14.55 -4.32
CA GLN A 333 -20.60 15.88 -4.02
C GLN A 333 -21.65 15.82 -2.91
N LYS A 334 -22.56 14.85 -2.95
CA LYS A 334 -23.55 14.65 -1.87
C LYS A 334 -22.91 14.47 -0.49
N ALA A 335 -21.82 13.71 -0.42
CA ALA A 335 -21.08 13.52 0.84
C ALA A 335 -20.38 14.81 1.29
N ILE A 336 -19.83 15.60 0.36
CA ILE A 336 -19.26 16.92 0.63
C ILE A 336 -20.36 17.87 1.16
N ASP A 337 -21.55 17.91 0.53
CA ASP A 337 -22.66 18.75 0.97
C ASP A 337 -23.14 18.35 2.37
N THR A 338 -23.23 17.04 2.65
CA THR A 338 -23.52 16.53 4.00
C THR A 338 -22.50 17.01 5.02
N PHE A 339 -21.19 16.93 4.68
CA PHE A 339 -20.13 17.43 5.56
C PHE A 339 -20.26 18.95 5.81
N LEU A 340 -20.54 19.74 4.79
CA LEU A 340 -20.66 21.18 4.92
C LEU A 340 -21.90 21.61 5.73
N ALA A 341 -22.97 20.81 5.71
CA ALA A 341 -24.20 21.05 6.47
C ALA A 341 -24.08 20.68 7.98
N THR A 342 -23.08 19.88 8.35
CA THR A 342 -22.86 19.43 9.76
C THR A 342 -21.98 20.38 10.59
N LYS A 343 -21.66 21.56 10.07
CA LYS A 343 -20.86 22.60 10.75
C LYS A 343 -21.68 23.54 11.59
#